data_d5821f271188fdf186cb6f80f9b97845
#
_entry.id   d5821f271188fdf186cb6f80f9b97845
#
_cell.length_a   1.000
_cell.length_b   1.000
_cell.length_c   1.000
_cell.angle_alpha   90.00
_cell.angle_beta   90.00
_cell.angle_gamma   90.00
#
_symmetry.space_group_name_H-M   'P 1'
#
loop_
_entity.id
_entity.type
_entity.pdbx_description
1 polymer ?
#
loop_
_entity_poly.entity_id
_entity_poly.type
_entity_poly.pdbx_seq_one_letter_code
_entity_poly.pdbx_strand_id
1 'polypeptide(L)'
;MFKSRIGGKLTLQLDDAELGLLAQLFEQMAELLEHPESENVADPLAKMLNMGGSTQISEDPALARLFPDGYSDDEHASADFRRFTEEDLRAQKVAAVATAQETLSEWTGKSTLTQEQAQDWLRALNDLRLVLGTRLEITDSGDRYANPNSDTSGLYIYNYLTYLQGTLIDALT
;
A
#
# COMPACT_ATOMS: atom_id res chain seq x y z
N MET A 1 -15.45 -3.01 9.21
CA MET A 1 -14.52 -3.09 10.36
C MET A 1 -14.07 -4.52 10.62
N PHE A 2 -12.89 -4.72 11.15
CA PHE A 2 -12.38 -6.04 11.55
C PHE A 2 -12.82 -6.38 12.98
N LYS A 3 -13.06 -7.66 13.22
CA LYS A 3 -13.43 -8.19 14.54
C LYS A 3 -12.74 -9.54 14.76
N SER A 4 -12.14 -9.73 15.93
CA SER A 4 -11.66 -11.03 16.37
C SER A 4 -12.83 -11.93 16.77
N ARG A 5 -12.69 -13.26 16.52
CA ARG A 5 -13.63 -14.28 16.98
C ARG A 5 -12.92 -15.30 17.85
N ILE A 6 -13.66 -15.94 18.73
CA ILE A 6 -13.16 -17.08 19.52
C ILE A 6 -12.64 -18.15 18.56
N GLY A 7 -11.35 -18.54 18.72
CA GLY A 7 -10.67 -19.49 17.84
C GLY A 7 -9.72 -18.85 16.82
N GLY A 8 -9.35 -17.58 16.98
CA GLY A 8 -8.30 -16.91 16.16
C GLY A 8 -8.71 -16.56 14.73
N LYS A 9 -10.02 -16.66 14.42
CA LYS A 9 -10.53 -16.23 13.12
C LYS A 9 -10.87 -14.75 13.13
N LEU A 10 -10.39 -14.00 12.15
CA LEU A 10 -10.75 -12.61 11.93
C LEU A 10 -11.94 -12.52 10.97
N THR A 11 -12.87 -11.62 11.27
CA THR A 11 -14.00 -11.35 10.39
C THR A 11 -13.96 -9.90 9.98
N LEU A 12 -14.04 -9.65 8.66
CA LEU A 12 -14.23 -8.35 8.06
C LEU A 12 -15.71 -8.14 7.77
N GLN A 13 -16.25 -6.99 8.16
CA GLN A 13 -17.59 -6.53 7.83
C GLN A 13 -17.51 -5.13 7.22
N LEU A 14 -18.11 -4.96 6.06
CA LEU A 14 -18.18 -3.70 5.29
C LEU A 14 -19.63 -3.50 4.85
N ASP A 15 -20.03 -2.25 4.72
CA ASP A 15 -21.23 -1.91 3.97
C ASP A 15 -20.91 -1.75 2.46
N ASP A 16 -21.92 -1.55 1.64
CA ASP A 16 -21.76 -1.48 0.18
C ASP A 16 -20.91 -0.27 -0.26
N ALA A 17 -20.96 0.85 0.45
CA ALA A 17 -20.16 2.03 0.18
C ALA A 17 -18.69 1.81 0.53
N GLU A 18 -18.42 1.20 1.68
CA GLU A 18 -17.08 0.81 2.13
C GLU A 18 -16.45 -0.22 1.16
N LEU A 19 -17.24 -1.21 0.74
CA LEU A 19 -16.83 -2.22 -0.23
C LEU A 19 -16.41 -1.59 -1.55
N GLY A 20 -17.25 -0.72 -2.13
CA GLY A 20 -16.96 -0.03 -3.38
C GLY A 20 -15.74 0.88 -3.28
N LEU A 21 -15.61 1.62 -2.18
CA LEU A 21 -14.46 2.49 -1.93
C LEU A 21 -13.15 1.69 -1.87
N LEU A 22 -13.11 0.63 -1.07
CA LEU A 22 -11.90 -0.19 -0.91
C LEU A 22 -11.54 -0.91 -2.21
N ALA A 23 -12.50 -1.43 -2.97
CA ALA A 23 -12.25 -2.05 -4.26
C ALA A 23 -11.58 -1.07 -5.22
N GLN A 24 -12.09 0.17 -5.33
CA GLN A 24 -11.49 1.22 -6.16
C GLN A 24 -10.08 1.62 -5.69
N LEU A 25 -9.87 1.76 -4.39
CA LEU A 25 -8.56 2.14 -3.85
C LEU A 25 -7.51 1.05 -4.09
N PHE A 26 -7.86 -0.22 -3.92
CA PHE A 26 -6.93 -1.32 -4.20
C PHE A 26 -6.68 -1.51 -5.69
N GLU A 27 -7.64 -1.22 -6.56
CA GLU A 27 -7.43 -1.19 -8.02
C GLU A 27 -6.40 -0.12 -8.39
N GLN A 28 -6.55 1.11 -7.92
CA GLN A 28 -5.59 2.19 -8.14
C GLN A 28 -4.20 1.88 -7.56
N MET A 29 -4.16 1.19 -6.40
CA MET A 29 -2.90 0.78 -5.78
C MET A 29 -2.19 -0.29 -6.62
N ALA A 30 -2.92 -1.26 -7.17
CA ALA A 30 -2.38 -2.28 -8.07
C ALA A 30 -1.79 -1.63 -9.32
N GLU A 31 -2.51 -0.71 -9.96
CA GLU A 31 -2.02 0.06 -11.11
C GLU A 31 -0.73 0.83 -10.78
N LEU A 32 -0.68 1.51 -9.63
CA LEU A 32 0.51 2.25 -9.19
C LEU A 32 1.73 1.33 -9.01
N LEU A 33 1.52 0.11 -8.50
CA LEU A 33 2.59 -0.86 -8.28
C LEU A 33 3.04 -1.56 -9.56
N GLU A 34 2.15 -1.75 -10.55
CA GLU A 34 2.43 -2.44 -11.81
C GLU A 34 3.12 -1.55 -12.86
N HIS A 35 2.96 -0.23 -12.78
CA HIS A 35 3.58 0.74 -13.69
C HIS A 35 4.80 1.38 -13.04
N PRO A 36 5.96 0.69 -12.98
CA PRO A 36 7.18 1.35 -12.61
C PRO A 36 7.53 2.38 -13.69
N GLU A 37 7.89 3.60 -13.29
CA GLU A 37 8.36 4.69 -14.17
C GLU A 37 9.58 4.30 -15.04
N SER A 38 10.07 3.08 -14.92
CA SER A 38 11.23 2.54 -15.61
C SER A 38 10.93 1.92 -16.99
N GLU A 39 10.00 2.49 -17.76
CA GLU A 39 9.97 2.20 -19.21
C GLU A 39 11.23 2.71 -19.95
N ASN A 40 12.09 3.45 -19.27
CA ASN A 40 13.37 3.97 -19.78
C ASN A 40 14.60 3.09 -19.48
N VAL A 41 14.45 1.79 -19.27
CA VAL A 41 15.63 0.91 -19.35
C VAL A 41 15.98 0.73 -20.82
N ALA A 42 16.88 1.59 -21.30
CA ALA A 42 17.40 1.58 -22.67
C ALA A 42 18.27 0.35 -22.98
N ASP A 43 18.44 -0.58 -22.04
CA ASP A 43 19.23 -1.80 -22.24
C ASP A 43 18.32 -3.02 -22.42
N PRO A 44 18.19 -3.51 -23.68
CA PRO A 44 17.43 -4.72 -23.99
C PRO A 44 17.92 -5.96 -23.23
N LEU A 45 19.21 -5.99 -22.86
CA LEU A 45 19.83 -7.11 -22.18
C LEU A 45 19.44 -7.15 -20.69
N ALA A 46 19.40 -6.00 -20.03
CA ALA A 46 18.92 -5.86 -18.65
C ALA A 46 17.43 -6.29 -18.53
N LYS A 47 16.62 -5.94 -19.53
CA LYS A 47 15.22 -6.34 -19.63
C LYS A 47 15.05 -7.87 -19.82
N MET A 48 15.93 -8.48 -20.61
CA MET A 48 15.89 -9.92 -20.90
C MET A 48 16.38 -10.77 -19.72
N LEU A 49 17.28 -10.22 -18.89
CA LEU A 49 17.82 -10.89 -17.70
C LEU A 49 17.03 -10.59 -16.42
N ASN A 50 15.93 -9.85 -16.51
CA ASN A 50 15.13 -9.38 -15.38
C ASN A 50 15.97 -8.67 -14.28
N MET A 51 17.04 -7.97 -14.71
CA MET A 51 17.95 -7.22 -13.83
C MET A 51 17.52 -5.75 -13.72
N GLY A 52 16.26 -5.46 -13.92
CA GLY A 52 15.70 -4.13 -14.09
C GLY A 52 15.24 -3.44 -12.81
N GLY A 53 15.85 -3.71 -11.67
CA GLY A 53 15.61 -2.90 -10.48
C GLY A 53 16.01 -1.44 -10.74
N SER A 54 15.16 -0.47 -10.41
CA SER A 54 15.49 0.95 -10.55
C SER A 54 16.64 1.31 -9.60
N THR A 55 17.66 1.93 -10.14
CA THR A 55 18.79 2.50 -9.35
C THR A 55 18.49 3.93 -8.90
N GLN A 56 17.38 4.52 -9.36
CA GLN A 56 16.98 5.89 -9.07
C GLN A 56 15.73 5.92 -8.19
N ILE A 57 15.65 6.94 -7.34
CA ILE A 57 14.43 7.25 -6.58
C ILE A 57 13.33 7.61 -7.58
N SER A 58 12.12 7.07 -7.39
CA SER A 58 10.98 7.46 -8.22
C SER A 58 10.72 8.97 -8.13
N GLU A 59 10.39 9.58 -9.26
CA GLU A 59 9.96 10.99 -9.31
C GLU A 59 8.57 11.16 -8.67
N ASP A 60 7.75 10.10 -8.61
CA ASP A 60 6.47 10.13 -7.87
C ASP A 60 6.75 10.03 -6.35
N PRO A 61 6.41 11.07 -5.56
CA PRO A 61 6.62 11.08 -4.12
C PRO A 61 5.94 9.92 -3.39
N ALA A 62 4.81 9.43 -3.90
CA ALA A 62 4.09 8.30 -3.32
C ALA A 62 4.86 6.99 -3.52
N LEU A 63 5.40 6.75 -4.71
CA LEU A 63 6.28 5.61 -4.97
C LEU A 63 7.58 5.69 -4.18
N ALA A 64 8.20 6.87 -4.08
CA ALA A 64 9.38 7.08 -3.24
C ALA A 64 9.10 6.75 -1.76
N ARG A 65 7.89 7.02 -1.28
CA ARG A 65 7.47 6.65 0.08
C ARG A 65 7.25 5.15 0.28
N LEU A 66 6.79 4.45 -0.76
CA LEU A 66 6.61 2.99 -0.74
C LEU A 66 7.93 2.23 -0.85
N PHE A 67 8.91 2.82 -1.53
CA PHE A 67 10.24 2.25 -1.79
C PHE A 67 11.33 3.21 -1.32
N PRO A 68 11.47 3.41 0.01
CA PRO A 68 12.42 4.36 0.56
C PRO A 68 13.86 3.90 0.37
N ASP A 69 14.78 4.87 0.38
CA ASP A 69 16.21 4.59 0.38
C ASP A 69 16.65 3.83 1.63
N GLY A 70 17.48 2.81 1.42
CA GLY A 70 18.09 2.05 2.52
C GLY A 70 19.24 2.80 3.21
N TYR A 71 19.88 3.72 2.49
CA TYR A 71 21.04 4.50 2.95
C TYR A 71 20.87 5.96 2.56
N SER A 72 20.70 6.84 3.53
CA SER A 72 20.50 8.27 3.30
C SER A 72 21.78 9.03 2.94
N ASP A 73 22.94 8.50 3.35
CA ASP A 73 24.22 9.20 3.29
C ASP A 73 25.21 8.63 2.26
N ASP A 74 24.83 7.55 1.53
CA ASP A 74 25.63 6.90 0.51
C ASP A 74 24.79 6.54 -0.72
N GLU A 75 24.88 7.34 -1.76
CA GLU A 75 24.11 7.16 -3.00
C GLU A 75 24.42 5.82 -3.72
N HIS A 76 25.66 5.34 -3.66
CA HIS A 76 26.03 4.07 -4.29
C HIS A 76 25.48 2.88 -3.52
N ALA A 77 25.62 2.87 -2.19
CA ALA A 77 25.07 1.83 -1.33
C ALA A 77 23.54 1.81 -1.40
N SER A 78 22.88 2.98 -1.49
CA SER A 78 21.45 3.11 -1.68
C SER A 78 20.99 2.57 -3.03
N ALA A 79 21.70 2.87 -4.09
CA ALA A 79 21.39 2.37 -5.45
C ALA A 79 21.52 0.84 -5.53
N ASP A 80 22.58 0.26 -4.95
CA ASP A 80 22.78 -1.19 -4.90
C ASP A 80 21.71 -1.87 -4.05
N PHE A 81 21.40 -1.32 -2.86
CA PHE A 81 20.32 -1.82 -2.01
C PHE A 81 18.99 -1.83 -2.75
N ARG A 82 18.62 -0.74 -3.41
CA ARG A 82 17.39 -0.61 -4.18
C ARG A 82 17.32 -1.64 -5.30
N ARG A 83 18.39 -1.79 -6.06
CA ARG A 83 18.48 -2.73 -7.17
C ARG A 83 18.20 -4.19 -6.74
N PHE A 84 18.67 -4.59 -5.55
CA PHE A 84 18.51 -5.96 -5.06
C PHE A 84 17.23 -6.19 -4.25
N THR A 85 16.63 -5.14 -3.67
CA THR A 85 15.52 -5.29 -2.72
C THR A 85 14.19 -4.72 -3.22
N GLU A 86 14.19 -3.77 -4.16
CA GLU A 86 12.95 -3.13 -4.63
C GLU A 86 12.02 -4.11 -5.31
N GLU A 87 12.55 -5.03 -6.13
CA GLU A 87 11.75 -6.02 -6.84
C GLU A 87 11.03 -6.97 -5.88
N ASP A 88 11.75 -7.50 -4.88
CA ASP A 88 11.16 -8.35 -3.85
C ASP A 88 10.12 -7.61 -3.02
N LEU A 89 10.41 -6.36 -2.65
CA LEU A 89 9.48 -5.53 -1.88
C LEU A 89 8.23 -5.20 -2.71
N ARG A 90 8.39 -4.92 -4.00
CA ARG A 90 7.29 -4.69 -4.93
C ARG A 90 6.41 -5.94 -5.05
N ALA A 91 7.01 -7.12 -5.23
CA ALA A 91 6.28 -8.37 -5.30
C ALA A 91 5.46 -8.65 -4.03
N GLN A 92 6.02 -8.36 -2.85
CA GLN A 92 5.30 -8.49 -1.58
C GLN A 92 4.12 -7.52 -1.48
N LYS A 93 4.28 -6.28 -1.94
CA LYS A 93 3.20 -5.27 -1.94
C LYS A 93 2.08 -5.64 -2.93
N VAL A 94 2.44 -6.09 -4.12
CA VAL A 94 1.48 -6.58 -5.12
C VAL A 94 0.70 -7.78 -4.57
N ALA A 95 1.36 -8.76 -3.94
CA ALA A 95 0.71 -9.92 -3.33
C ALA A 95 -0.28 -9.50 -2.22
N ALA A 96 0.11 -8.55 -1.36
CA ALA A 96 -0.77 -8.06 -0.30
C ALA A 96 -2.02 -7.36 -0.85
N VAL A 97 -1.87 -6.54 -1.90
CA VAL A 97 -3.00 -5.90 -2.59
C VAL A 97 -3.89 -6.94 -3.27
N ALA A 98 -3.31 -7.95 -3.92
CA ALA A 98 -4.06 -9.03 -4.57
C ALA A 98 -4.90 -9.81 -3.56
N THR A 99 -4.36 -10.15 -2.38
CA THR A 99 -5.12 -10.80 -1.28
C THR A 99 -6.33 -9.95 -0.85
N ALA A 100 -6.16 -8.63 -0.75
CA ALA A 100 -7.26 -7.74 -0.40
C ALA A 100 -8.32 -7.69 -1.51
N GLN A 101 -7.92 -7.57 -2.78
CA GLN A 101 -8.83 -7.57 -3.93
C GLN A 101 -9.60 -8.89 -4.04
N GLU A 102 -8.95 -10.04 -3.86
CA GLU A 102 -9.60 -11.35 -3.85
C GLU A 102 -10.67 -11.43 -2.75
N THR A 103 -10.33 -10.99 -1.53
CA THR A 103 -11.28 -10.94 -0.41
C THR A 103 -12.52 -10.11 -0.74
N LEU A 104 -12.36 -8.97 -1.43
CA LEU A 104 -13.47 -8.10 -1.82
C LEU A 104 -14.27 -8.66 -3.00
N SER A 105 -13.62 -9.34 -3.93
CA SER A 105 -14.29 -9.96 -5.10
C SER A 105 -15.20 -11.12 -4.70
N GLU A 106 -14.84 -11.85 -3.63
CA GLU A 106 -15.62 -12.96 -3.08
C GLU A 106 -16.64 -12.52 -2.03
N TRP A 107 -16.95 -11.22 -1.95
CA TRP A 107 -17.78 -10.65 -0.89
C TRP A 107 -19.22 -11.16 -0.87
N THR A 108 -19.66 -11.70 0.27
CA THR A 108 -21.02 -12.18 0.51
C THR A 108 -21.65 -11.58 1.79
N GLY A 109 -21.32 -10.30 2.07
CA GLY A 109 -21.80 -9.58 3.26
C GLY A 109 -20.82 -9.61 4.43
N LYS A 110 -19.91 -10.57 4.48
CA LYS A 110 -18.76 -10.65 5.41
C LYS A 110 -17.71 -11.60 4.87
N SER A 111 -16.47 -11.37 5.23
CA SER A 111 -15.35 -12.30 4.94
C SER A 111 -14.70 -12.77 6.22
N THR A 112 -14.22 -14.01 6.22
CA THR A 112 -13.41 -14.57 7.31
C THR A 112 -11.98 -14.73 6.80
N LEU A 113 -11.05 -14.07 7.46
CA LEU A 113 -9.65 -14.04 7.08
C LEU A 113 -8.84 -15.03 7.91
N THR A 114 -7.87 -15.67 7.28
CA THR A 114 -6.77 -16.33 7.96
C THR A 114 -5.84 -15.29 8.58
N GLN A 115 -4.93 -15.72 9.45
CA GLN A 115 -3.93 -14.82 10.02
C GLN A 115 -3.00 -14.23 8.96
N GLU A 116 -2.64 -15.02 7.95
CA GLU A 116 -1.82 -14.58 6.81
C GLU A 116 -2.53 -13.52 5.97
N GLN A 117 -3.79 -13.78 5.57
CA GLN A 117 -4.61 -12.79 4.87
C GLN A 117 -4.79 -11.49 5.67
N ALA A 118 -4.94 -11.59 6.98
CA ALA A 118 -5.05 -10.42 7.84
C ALA A 118 -3.74 -9.60 7.89
N GLN A 119 -2.59 -10.25 7.83
CA GLN A 119 -1.29 -9.57 7.71
C GLN A 119 -1.13 -8.89 6.35
N ASP A 120 -1.57 -9.51 5.26
CA ASP A 120 -1.56 -8.90 3.94
C ASP A 120 -2.50 -7.70 3.89
N TRP A 121 -3.68 -7.80 4.46
CA TRP A 121 -4.59 -6.66 4.62
C TRP A 121 -3.95 -5.51 5.40
N LEU A 122 -3.22 -5.81 6.47
CA LEU A 122 -2.52 -4.79 7.26
C LEU A 122 -1.44 -4.07 6.44
N ARG A 123 -0.67 -4.82 5.64
CA ARG A 123 0.34 -4.26 4.72
C ARG A 123 -0.32 -3.39 3.65
N ALA A 124 -1.35 -3.91 2.99
CA ALA A 124 -2.05 -3.20 1.92
C ALA A 124 -2.73 -1.91 2.41
N LEU A 125 -3.38 -1.92 3.58
CA LEU A 125 -3.96 -0.73 4.20
C LEU A 125 -2.89 0.29 4.60
N ASN A 126 -1.75 -0.17 5.12
CA ASN A 126 -0.63 0.71 5.43
C ASN A 126 -0.09 1.41 4.18
N ASP A 127 0.11 0.67 3.10
CA ASP A 127 0.60 1.21 1.84
C ASP A 127 -0.39 2.21 1.23
N LEU A 128 -1.70 1.94 1.23
CA LEU A 128 -2.73 2.90 0.84
C LEU A 128 -2.66 4.19 1.66
N ARG A 129 -2.46 4.08 2.98
CA ARG A 129 -2.32 5.26 3.85
C ARG A 129 -1.06 6.06 3.56
N LEU A 130 0.05 5.41 3.27
CA LEU A 130 1.30 6.08 2.88
C LEU A 130 1.12 6.85 1.57
N VAL A 131 0.53 6.23 0.55
CA VAL A 131 0.24 6.88 -0.73
C VAL A 131 -0.70 8.07 -0.55
N LEU A 132 -1.83 7.86 0.12
CA LEU A 132 -2.83 8.90 0.31
C LEU A 132 -2.30 10.03 1.21
N GLY A 133 -1.58 9.70 2.27
CA GLY A 133 -0.95 10.67 3.16
C GLY A 133 0.06 11.57 2.43
N THR A 134 0.86 10.98 1.52
CA THR A 134 1.79 11.73 0.67
C THR A 134 1.04 12.63 -0.31
N ARG A 135 -0.02 12.14 -0.96
CA ARG A 135 -0.85 12.92 -1.89
C ARG A 135 -1.59 14.08 -1.21
N LEU A 136 -1.95 13.92 0.06
CA LEU A 136 -2.62 14.93 0.89
C LEU A 136 -1.64 15.82 1.67
N GLU A 137 -0.32 15.62 1.51
CA GLU A 137 0.74 16.35 2.21
C GLU A 137 0.60 16.27 3.75
N ILE A 138 0.12 15.12 4.25
CA ILE A 138 0.01 14.88 5.70
C ILE A 138 1.41 14.64 6.27
N THR A 139 1.83 15.49 7.21
CA THR A 139 3.14 15.38 7.88
C THR A 139 3.04 14.60 9.19
N ASP A 140 4.17 14.02 9.63
CA ASP A 140 4.26 13.23 10.87
C ASP A 140 3.98 14.05 12.15
N SER A 141 4.09 15.38 12.08
CA SER A 141 3.78 16.29 13.20
C SER A 141 2.29 16.35 13.57
N GLY A 142 1.43 15.68 12.80
CA GLY A 142 -0.02 15.73 13.03
C GLY A 142 -0.60 17.14 12.83
N ASP A 143 0.22 18.11 12.47
CA ASP A 143 -0.19 19.45 12.11
C ASP A 143 -0.96 19.38 10.79
N ARG A 144 -2.26 19.31 10.96
CA ARG A 144 -3.28 19.43 9.92
C ARG A 144 -3.31 20.86 9.41
N TYR A 145 -2.23 21.33 8.88
CA TYR A 145 -2.31 22.45 7.97
C TYR A 145 -2.88 21.90 6.66
N ALA A 146 -4.16 21.51 6.78
CA ALA A 146 -4.99 21.43 5.61
C ALA A 146 -4.81 22.77 4.88
N ASN A 147 -4.12 22.73 3.75
CA ASN A 147 -4.28 23.75 2.74
C ASN A 147 -5.79 24.00 2.66
N PRO A 148 -6.30 25.24 2.83
CA PRO A 148 -7.75 25.52 2.75
C PRO A 148 -8.40 25.04 1.45
N ASN A 149 -7.59 24.67 0.46
CA ASN A 149 -7.98 24.02 -0.80
C ASN A 149 -7.79 22.50 -0.79
N SER A 150 -7.39 21.86 0.34
CA SER A 150 -7.23 20.41 0.38
C SER A 150 -8.57 19.71 0.25
N ASP A 151 -8.59 18.68 -0.55
CA ASP A 151 -9.76 17.83 -0.76
C ASP A 151 -10.21 17.21 0.57
N THR A 152 -11.27 17.75 1.13
CA THR A 152 -11.87 17.27 2.38
C THR A 152 -12.25 15.78 2.27
N SER A 153 -12.62 15.32 1.07
CA SER A 153 -12.96 13.92 0.80
C SER A 153 -11.77 12.99 0.99
N GLY A 154 -10.58 13.39 0.50
CA GLY A 154 -9.35 12.63 0.69
C GLY A 154 -8.99 12.45 2.17
N LEU A 155 -9.20 13.48 2.98
CA LEU A 155 -8.95 13.43 4.42
C LEU A 155 -9.93 12.48 5.13
N TYR A 156 -11.20 12.44 4.74
CA TYR A 156 -12.17 11.47 5.26
C TYR A 156 -11.74 10.04 4.93
N ILE A 157 -11.30 9.78 3.69
CA ILE A 157 -10.81 8.46 3.28
C ILE A 157 -9.57 8.07 4.10
N TYR A 158 -8.61 8.98 4.28
CA TYR A 158 -7.42 8.74 5.09
C TYR A 158 -7.76 8.38 6.54
N ASN A 159 -8.68 9.11 7.16
CA ASN A 159 -9.14 8.84 8.51
C ASN A 159 -9.90 7.50 8.60
N TYR A 160 -10.70 7.17 7.59
CA TYR A 160 -11.38 5.88 7.50
C TYR A 160 -10.38 4.71 7.40
N LEU A 161 -9.36 4.82 6.54
CA LEU A 161 -8.29 3.81 6.43
C LEU A 161 -7.53 3.66 7.74
N THR A 162 -7.28 4.77 8.45
CA THR A 162 -6.63 4.76 9.77
C THR A 162 -7.50 4.00 10.80
N TYR A 163 -8.80 4.27 10.83
CA TYR A 163 -9.74 3.55 11.68
C TYR A 163 -9.79 2.06 11.33
N LEU A 164 -9.90 1.73 10.04
CA LEU A 164 -9.97 0.34 9.58
C LEU A 164 -8.71 -0.44 9.96
N GLN A 165 -7.53 0.16 9.75
CA GLN A 165 -6.25 -0.43 10.16
C GLN A 165 -6.17 -0.62 11.69
N GLY A 166 -6.64 0.35 12.48
CA GLY A 166 -6.72 0.23 13.93
C GLY A 166 -7.57 -0.97 14.37
N THR A 167 -8.76 -1.14 13.79
CA THR A 167 -9.63 -2.30 14.09
C THR A 167 -9.00 -3.64 13.71
N LEU A 168 -8.14 -3.66 12.69
CA LEU A 168 -7.41 -4.87 12.30
C LEU A 168 -6.30 -5.20 13.29
N ILE A 169 -5.53 -4.19 13.73
CA ILE A 169 -4.48 -4.37 14.74
C ILE A 169 -5.08 -4.88 16.05
N ASP A 170 -6.18 -4.26 16.51
CA ASP A 170 -6.89 -4.70 17.72
C ASP A 170 -7.42 -6.14 17.63
N ALA A 171 -7.80 -6.56 16.42
CA ALA A 171 -8.30 -7.91 16.19
C ALA A 171 -7.18 -8.96 16.05
N LEU A 172 -5.94 -8.54 15.78
CA LEU A 172 -4.74 -9.39 15.69
C LEU A 172 -4.03 -9.57 17.04
N THR A 173 -4.27 -8.67 17.99
CA THR A 173 -3.70 -8.68 19.36
C THR A 173 -4.59 -9.42 20.32
#